data_b7299d452313988cb17f81bad0f63337
#
_entry.id   b7299d452313988cb17f81bad0f63337
#
_cell.length_a   1.000
_cell.length_b   1.000
_cell.length_c   1.000
_cell.angle_alpha   90.00
_cell.angle_beta   90.00
_cell.angle_gamma   90.00
#
_symmetry.space_group_name_H-M   'P 1'
#
loop_
_entity.id
_entity.type
_entity.pdbx_description
1 polymer ?
#
loop_
_entity_poly.entity_id
_entity_poly.type
_entity_poly.pdbx_seq_one_letter_code
_entity_poly.pdbx_strand_id
1 'polypeptide(L)'
;FKNGAEMLLKQGFFEFERRKNFMAFFSNGEDKLKLMILFTLECAEMPLSREQIATVMSENGVENYFDVCEHIIDLEANGCIASVPTFKMQMIVMTPRGEEIMNLFGKNLPKSLRESIEGFVGSNKDEFRRENTSRIITTPLPDGGFDATFALVENGDAIFEIRIKLPNAEYTRLAEKQALLS
;
A
#
# COMPACT_ATOMS: atom_id res chain seq x y z
N PHE A 1 -11.29 3.54 -46.00
CA PHE A 1 -12.12 2.55 -45.25
C PHE A 1 -11.36 1.30 -44.82
N LYS A 2 -10.23 0.91 -45.44
CA LYS A 2 -9.43 -0.27 -45.03
C LYS A 2 -8.62 -0.07 -43.75
N ASN A 3 -8.13 1.12 -43.46
CA ASN A 3 -7.24 1.40 -42.30
C ASN A 3 -7.97 1.37 -40.94
N GLY A 4 -9.28 1.68 -40.89
CA GLY A 4 -10.05 1.66 -39.67
C GLY A 4 -10.34 0.25 -39.12
N ALA A 5 -10.63 -0.69 -40.03
CA ALA A 5 -10.90 -2.08 -39.68
C ALA A 5 -9.65 -2.81 -39.16
N GLU A 6 -8.49 -2.52 -39.80
CA GLU A 6 -7.20 -3.10 -39.40
C GLU A 6 -6.70 -2.57 -38.06
N MET A 7 -7.01 -1.32 -37.72
CA MET A 7 -6.71 -0.70 -36.44
C MET A 7 -7.58 -1.27 -35.31
N LEU A 8 -8.86 -1.50 -35.58
CA LEU A 8 -9.79 -2.14 -34.63
C LEU A 8 -9.44 -3.62 -34.37
N LEU A 9 -8.99 -4.35 -35.41
CA LEU A 9 -8.52 -5.72 -35.25
C LEU A 9 -7.23 -5.80 -34.46
N LYS A 10 -6.29 -4.88 -34.68
CA LYS A 10 -5.05 -4.77 -33.87
C LYS A 10 -5.33 -4.40 -32.42
N GLN A 11 -6.26 -3.48 -32.16
CA GLN A 11 -6.70 -3.14 -30.79
C GLN A 11 -7.36 -4.34 -30.10
N GLY A 12 -8.28 -5.04 -30.78
CA GLY A 12 -8.93 -6.24 -30.24
C GLY A 12 -7.95 -7.39 -29.97
N PHE A 13 -6.95 -7.58 -30.85
CA PHE A 13 -5.89 -8.58 -30.66
C PHE A 13 -4.97 -8.20 -29.49
N PHE A 14 -4.61 -6.92 -29.34
CA PHE A 14 -3.80 -6.41 -28.24
C PHE A 14 -4.53 -6.53 -26.89
N GLU A 15 -5.85 -6.27 -26.86
CA GLU A 15 -6.69 -6.49 -25.68
C GLU A 15 -6.83 -7.98 -25.34
N PHE A 16 -6.95 -8.84 -26.34
CA PHE A 16 -7.04 -10.30 -26.15
C PHE A 16 -5.73 -10.89 -25.59
N GLU A 17 -4.57 -10.50 -26.12
CA GLU A 17 -3.27 -10.89 -25.59
C GLU A 17 -3.00 -10.30 -24.19
N ARG A 18 -3.42 -9.07 -23.95
CA ARG A 18 -3.43 -8.47 -22.61
C ARG A 18 -4.25 -9.31 -21.63
N ARG A 19 -5.46 -9.71 -22.00
CA ARG A 19 -6.33 -10.56 -21.15
C ARG A 19 -5.74 -11.94 -20.91
N LYS A 20 -5.07 -12.54 -21.88
CA LYS A 20 -4.39 -13.84 -21.73
C LYS A 20 -3.21 -13.78 -20.75
N ASN A 21 -2.34 -12.79 -20.90
CA ASN A 21 -1.24 -12.56 -19.96
C ASN A 21 -1.77 -12.23 -18.56
N PHE A 22 -2.88 -11.57 -18.48
CA PHE A 22 -3.59 -11.21 -17.27
C PHE A 22 -4.19 -12.42 -16.56
N MET A 23 -4.85 -13.33 -17.31
CA MET A 23 -5.38 -14.58 -16.75
C MET A 23 -4.24 -15.51 -16.29
N ALA A 24 -3.10 -15.52 -16.96
CA ALA A 24 -1.93 -16.30 -16.53
C ALA A 24 -1.33 -15.79 -15.22
N PHE A 25 -1.40 -14.49 -14.95
CA PHE A 25 -0.89 -13.87 -13.73
C PHE A 25 -1.77 -14.18 -12.49
N PHE A 26 -3.07 -14.44 -12.69
CA PHE A 26 -4.04 -14.77 -11.64
C PHE A 26 -4.53 -16.23 -11.66
N SER A 27 -3.78 -17.16 -12.24
CA SER A 27 -4.22 -18.56 -12.44
C SER A 27 -3.77 -19.56 -11.39
N ASN A 28 -3.01 -19.14 -10.38
CA ASN A 28 -2.48 -20.00 -9.31
C ASN A 28 -3.06 -19.58 -7.93
N GLY A 29 -3.05 -20.46 -6.93
CA GLY A 29 -3.63 -20.22 -5.59
C GLY A 29 -3.10 -19.01 -4.80
N GLU A 30 -2.03 -18.36 -5.29
CA GLU A 30 -1.46 -17.11 -4.80
C GLU A 30 -2.32 -15.88 -5.12
N ASP A 31 -3.27 -16.02 -6.04
CA ASP A 31 -4.11 -14.92 -6.54
C ASP A 31 -4.95 -14.28 -5.45
N LYS A 32 -5.34 -15.07 -4.44
CA LYS A 32 -6.17 -14.59 -3.35
C LYS A 32 -5.48 -13.47 -2.57
N LEU A 33 -4.19 -13.61 -2.25
CA LEU A 33 -3.45 -12.59 -1.50
C LEU A 33 -3.24 -11.31 -2.33
N LYS A 34 -2.95 -11.45 -3.62
CA LYS A 34 -2.86 -10.31 -4.55
C LYS A 34 -4.18 -9.52 -4.61
N LEU A 35 -5.31 -10.24 -4.72
CA LEU A 35 -6.65 -9.61 -4.70
C LEU A 35 -6.97 -8.97 -3.34
N MET A 36 -6.55 -9.57 -2.22
CA MET A 36 -6.73 -8.97 -0.90
C MET A 36 -5.95 -7.66 -0.78
N ILE A 37 -4.71 -7.61 -1.27
CA ILE A 37 -3.88 -6.39 -1.25
C ILE A 37 -4.54 -5.28 -2.09
N LEU A 38 -4.96 -5.59 -3.32
CA LEU A 38 -5.65 -4.64 -4.18
C LEU A 38 -6.97 -4.15 -3.56
N PHE A 39 -7.77 -5.06 -3.00
CA PHE A 39 -9.02 -4.71 -2.34
C PHE A 39 -8.80 -3.82 -1.11
N THR A 40 -7.72 -4.04 -0.37
CA THR A 40 -7.32 -3.18 0.76
C THR A 40 -7.04 -1.75 0.29
N LEU A 41 -6.31 -1.59 -0.81
CA LEU A 41 -6.03 -0.26 -1.40
C LEU A 41 -7.30 0.42 -1.93
N GLU A 42 -8.23 -0.36 -2.51
CA GLU A 42 -9.55 0.13 -2.94
C GLU A 42 -10.37 0.65 -1.76
N CYS A 43 -10.47 -0.11 -0.67
CA CYS A 43 -11.21 0.29 0.54
C CYS A 43 -10.59 1.49 1.25
N ALA A 44 -9.26 1.58 1.26
CA ALA A 44 -8.55 2.68 1.92
C ALA A 44 -8.79 4.02 1.23
N GLU A 45 -8.89 4.04 -0.10
CA GLU A 45 -9.02 5.26 -0.94
C GLU A 45 -7.90 6.28 -0.68
N MET A 46 -6.75 5.81 -0.21
CA MET A 46 -5.56 6.61 0.07
C MET A 46 -4.31 5.75 -0.08
N PRO A 47 -3.13 6.35 -0.28
CA PRO A 47 -1.87 5.61 -0.25
C PRO A 47 -1.67 4.91 1.10
N LEU A 48 -1.18 3.65 1.06
CA LEU A 48 -0.84 2.89 2.26
C LEU A 48 0.65 2.52 2.27
N SER A 49 1.24 2.41 3.46
CA SER A 49 2.56 1.83 3.62
C SER A 49 2.51 0.30 3.51
N ARG A 50 3.67 -0.34 3.32
CA ARG A 50 3.77 -1.81 3.34
C ARG A 50 3.33 -2.38 4.69
N GLU A 51 3.67 -1.70 5.76
CA GLU A 51 3.32 -2.08 7.13
C GLU A 51 1.82 -2.02 7.36
N GLN A 52 1.15 -0.97 6.87
CA GLN A 52 -0.31 -0.85 6.96
C GLN A 52 -1.02 -1.96 6.16
N ILE A 53 -0.56 -2.24 4.94
CA ILE A 53 -1.08 -3.36 4.15
C ILE A 53 -0.86 -4.69 4.89
N ALA A 54 0.35 -4.91 5.42
CA ALA A 54 0.66 -6.14 6.15
C ALA A 54 -0.19 -6.30 7.42
N THR A 55 -0.49 -5.21 8.12
CA THR A 55 -1.40 -5.21 9.28
C THR A 55 -2.79 -5.68 8.86
N VAL A 56 -3.35 -5.14 7.78
CA VAL A 56 -4.65 -5.58 7.24
C VAL A 56 -4.60 -7.06 6.84
N MET A 57 -3.52 -7.51 6.21
CA MET A 57 -3.36 -8.92 5.82
C MET A 57 -3.30 -9.83 7.04
N SER A 58 -2.55 -9.46 8.08
CA SER A 58 -2.42 -10.22 9.34
C SER A 58 -3.76 -10.41 10.03
N GLU A 59 -4.56 -9.37 10.13
CA GLU A 59 -5.92 -9.41 10.71
C GLU A 59 -6.88 -10.30 9.90
N ASN A 60 -6.57 -10.54 8.64
CA ASN A 60 -7.35 -11.39 7.74
C ASN A 60 -6.71 -12.78 7.50
N GLY A 61 -5.81 -13.22 8.42
CA GLY A 61 -5.29 -14.57 8.48
C GLY A 61 -4.05 -14.83 7.62
N VAL A 62 -3.37 -13.80 7.15
CA VAL A 62 -2.07 -13.91 6.46
C VAL A 62 -0.97 -13.60 7.45
N GLU A 63 -0.38 -14.64 8.05
CA GLU A 63 0.61 -14.49 9.12
C GLU A 63 2.02 -14.16 8.62
N ASN A 64 2.35 -14.51 7.37
CA ASN A 64 3.69 -14.34 6.84
C ASN A 64 3.87 -12.97 6.17
N TYR A 65 4.58 -12.08 6.84
CA TYR A 65 4.93 -10.75 6.30
C TYR A 65 5.73 -10.81 5.00
N PHE A 66 6.60 -11.81 4.84
CA PHE A 66 7.42 -11.94 3.62
C PHE A 66 6.58 -12.26 2.39
N ASP A 67 5.53 -13.09 2.54
CA ASP A 67 4.60 -13.39 1.43
C ASP A 67 3.88 -12.11 1.00
N VAL A 68 3.46 -11.27 1.94
CA VAL A 68 2.84 -9.97 1.64
C VAL A 68 3.81 -9.09 0.85
N CYS A 69 5.07 -8.99 1.28
CA CYS A 69 6.09 -8.19 0.59
C CYS A 69 6.38 -8.73 -0.83
N GLU A 70 6.47 -10.04 -1.00
CA GLU A 70 6.67 -10.67 -2.31
C GLU A 70 5.53 -10.36 -3.27
N HIS A 71 4.29 -10.48 -2.81
CA HIS A 71 3.11 -10.18 -3.62
C HIS A 71 2.97 -8.68 -3.95
N ILE A 72 3.40 -7.78 -3.05
CA ILE A 72 3.51 -6.35 -3.35
C ILE A 72 4.52 -6.11 -4.47
N ILE A 73 5.70 -6.73 -4.43
CA ILE A 73 6.73 -6.62 -5.47
C ILE A 73 6.19 -7.14 -6.81
N ASP A 74 5.50 -8.27 -6.79
CA ASP A 74 4.87 -8.86 -7.98
C ASP A 74 3.80 -7.96 -8.58
N LEU A 75 2.94 -7.38 -7.76
CA LEU A 75 1.89 -6.45 -8.20
C LEU A 75 2.49 -5.18 -8.81
N GLU A 76 3.58 -4.66 -8.23
CA GLU A 76 4.31 -3.51 -8.75
C GLU A 76 5.00 -3.83 -10.08
N ALA A 77 5.70 -4.97 -10.17
CA ALA A 77 6.35 -5.43 -11.40
C ALA A 77 5.35 -5.62 -12.55
N ASN A 78 4.11 -6.01 -12.24
CA ASN A 78 3.02 -6.14 -13.21
C ASN A 78 2.23 -4.84 -13.42
N GLY A 79 2.62 -3.75 -12.78
CA GLY A 79 2.01 -2.43 -12.94
C GLY A 79 0.59 -2.31 -12.39
N CYS A 80 0.20 -3.17 -11.43
CA CYS A 80 -1.11 -3.13 -10.77
C CYS A 80 -1.15 -2.13 -9.62
N ILE A 81 -0.01 -1.91 -9.02
CA ILE A 81 0.25 -0.89 -8.00
C ILE A 81 1.51 -0.12 -8.37
N ALA A 82 1.72 1.01 -7.72
CA ALA A 82 2.94 1.81 -7.85
C ALA A 82 3.40 2.30 -6.49
N SER A 83 4.73 2.32 -6.29
CA SER A 83 5.34 2.98 -5.14
C SER A 83 5.52 4.46 -5.42
N VAL A 84 4.96 5.28 -4.56
CA VAL A 84 5.09 6.74 -4.61
C VAL A 84 6.03 7.17 -3.47
N PRO A 85 7.15 7.83 -3.78
CA PRO A 85 8.03 8.35 -2.74
C PRO A 85 7.32 9.48 -1.99
N THR A 86 7.39 9.41 -0.67
CA THR A 86 6.96 10.47 0.23
C THR A 86 8.12 10.81 1.15
N PHE A 87 7.97 11.79 2.04
CA PHE A 87 9.02 12.16 2.98
C PHE A 87 9.57 10.94 3.75
N LYS A 88 10.78 10.50 3.38
CA LYS A 88 11.55 9.36 3.94
C LYS A 88 10.82 8.01 3.98
N MET A 89 9.84 7.79 3.11
CA MET A 89 9.07 6.55 3.04
C MET A 89 8.51 6.35 1.63
N GLN A 90 8.13 5.12 1.32
CA GLN A 90 7.39 4.79 0.11
C GLN A 90 5.96 4.41 0.47
N MET A 91 5.02 4.99 -0.25
CA MET A 91 3.61 4.67 -0.12
C MET A 91 3.15 3.93 -1.37
N ILE A 92 2.22 3.03 -1.21
CA ILE A 92 1.69 2.19 -2.28
C ILE A 92 0.33 2.71 -2.69
N VAL A 93 0.14 2.90 -3.98
CA VAL A 93 -1.12 3.30 -4.59
C VAL A 93 -1.56 2.29 -5.63
N MET A 94 -2.87 2.12 -5.80
CA MET A 94 -3.42 1.34 -6.89
C MET A 94 -3.32 2.12 -8.19
N THR A 95 -3.01 1.42 -9.28
CA THR A 95 -2.98 1.99 -10.64
C THR A 95 -4.29 1.71 -11.37
N PRO A 96 -4.59 2.37 -12.51
CA PRO A 96 -5.75 2.03 -13.34
C PRO A 96 -5.78 0.56 -13.76
N ARG A 97 -4.61 -0.09 -13.89
CA ARG A 97 -4.51 -1.51 -14.17
C ARG A 97 -4.94 -2.37 -12.96
N GLY A 98 -4.60 -1.95 -11.75
CA GLY A 98 -5.09 -2.59 -10.52
C GLY A 98 -6.61 -2.48 -10.39
N GLU A 99 -7.19 -1.33 -10.73
CA GLU A 99 -8.64 -1.11 -10.75
C GLU A 99 -9.34 -2.03 -11.78
N GLU A 100 -8.76 -2.19 -12.99
CA GLU A 100 -9.28 -3.15 -13.99
C GLU A 100 -9.32 -4.58 -13.42
N ILE A 101 -8.28 -4.99 -12.69
CA ILE A 101 -8.21 -6.31 -12.03
C ILE A 101 -9.32 -6.44 -10.98
N MET A 102 -9.49 -5.47 -10.13
CA MET A 102 -10.52 -5.50 -9.10
C MET A 102 -11.92 -5.57 -9.71
N ASN A 103 -12.17 -4.83 -10.79
CA ASN A 103 -13.45 -4.90 -11.52
C ASN A 103 -13.72 -6.28 -12.11
N LEU A 104 -12.69 -7.00 -12.59
CA LEU A 104 -12.83 -8.31 -13.23
C LEU A 104 -12.86 -9.45 -12.21
N PHE A 105 -12.01 -9.41 -11.19
CA PHE A 105 -11.70 -10.54 -10.30
C PHE A 105 -12.04 -10.29 -8.82
N GLY A 106 -12.35 -9.06 -8.41
CA GLY A 106 -12.64 -8.74 -7.01
C GLY A 106 -13.79 -9.57 -6.42
N LYS A 107 -14.74 -10.01 -7.27
CA LYS A 107 -15.83 -10.91 -6.85
C LYS A 107 -15.38 -12.34 -6.54
N ASN A 108 -14.16 -12.73 -6.92
CA ASN A 108 -13.57 -14.03 -6.55
C ASN A 108 -13.16 -14.08 -5.09
N LEU A 109 -12.96 -12.92 -4.44
CA LEU A 109 -12.80 -12.88 -3.00
C LEU A 109 -14.11 -13.25 -2.30
N PRO A 110 -14.08 -14.17 -1.33
CA PRO A 110 -15.25 -14.50 -0.52
C PRO A 110 -15.88 -13.26 0.10
N LYS A 111 -17.22 -13.20 0.12
CA LYS A 111 -17.94 -12.05 0.66
C LYS A 111 -17.54 -11.74 2.11
N SER A 112 -17.42 -12.75 2.96
CA SER A 112 -17.01 -12.62 4.36
C SER A 112 -15.61 -11.99 4.50
N LEU A 113 -14.69 -12.33 3.60
CA LEU A 113 -13.34 -11.78 3.61
C LEU A 113 -13.34 -10.31 3.17
N ARG A 114 -14.14 -9.96 2.16
CA ARG A 114 -14.30 -8.56 1.73
C ARG A 114 -14.89 -7.70 2.86
N GLU A 115 -15.96 -8.18 3.50
CA GLU A 115 -16.60 -7.50 4.64
C GLU A 115 -15.61 -7.35 5.82
N SER A 116 -14.76 -8.34 6.07
CA SER A 116 -13.73 -8.27 7.11
C SER A 116 -12.67 -7.21 6.80
N ILE A 117 -12.12 -7.19 5.57
CA ILE A 117 -11.14 -6.19 5.14
C ILE A 117 -11.74 -4.78 5.17
N GLU A 118 -12.94 -4.60 4.59
CA GLU A 118 -13.64 -3.32 4.55
C GLU A 118 -13.92 -2.79 5.96
N GLY A 119 -14.39 -3.65 6.87
CA GLY A 119 -14.65 -3.29 8.27
C GLY A 119 -13.38 -2.90 9.01
N PHE A 120 -12.29 -3.65 8.84
CA PHE A 120 -11.01 -3.33 9.48
C PHE A 120 -10.41 -2.04 8.94
N VAL A 121 -10.34 -1.88 7.62
CA VAL A 121 -9.82 -0.65 6.98
C VAL A 121 -10.66 0.55 7.39
N GLY A 122 -12.01 0.43 7.36
CA GLY A 122 -12.90 1.51 7.76
C GLY A 122 -12.69 1.96 9.21
N SER A 123 -12.49 1.00 10.13
CA SER A 123 -12.25 1.29 11.55
C SER A 123 -10.88 1.92 11.83
N ASN A 124 -9.88 1.66 10.99
CA ASN A 124 -8.51 2.14 11.16
C ASN A 124 -8.13 3.27 10.19
N LYS A 125 -9.06 3.73 9.34
CA LYS A 125 -8.80 4.73 8.28
C LYS A 125 -8.20 6.03 8.83
N ASP A 126 -8.70 6.52 9.96
CA ASP A 126 -8.20 7.74 10.59
C ASP A 126 -6.82 7.55 11.24
N GLU A 127 -6.53 6.37 11.76
CA GLU A 127 -5.21 6.02 12.27
C GLU A 127 -4.18 5.95 11.14
N PHE A 128 -4.50 5.23 10.06
CA PHE A 128 -3.65 5.17 8.87
C PHE A 128 -3.38 6.57 8.28
N ARG A 129 -4.39 7.43 8.25
CA ARG A 129 -4.22 8.82 7.79
C ARG A 129 -3.27 9.60 8.69
N ARG A 130 -3.41 9.49 10.01
CA ARG A 130 -2.50 10.13 10.98
C ARG A 130 -1.06 9.65 10.80
N GLU A 131 -0.85 8.33 10.70
CA GLU A 131 0.47 7.76 10.43
C GLU A 131 1.06 8.23 9.10
N ASN A 132 0.24 8.48 8.10
CA ASN A 132 0.69 8.97 6.80
C ASN A 132 1.04 10.46 6.80
N THR A 133 0.42 11.25 7.67
CA THR A 133 0.63 12.70 7.78
C THR A 133 1.64 13.09 8.84
N SER A 134 1.80 12.31 9.90
CA SER A 134 2.74 12.57 11.00
C SER A 134 3.90 11.57 10.96
N ARG A 135 5.12 12.05 10.90
CA ARG A 135 6.34 11.21 10.83
C ARG A 135 7.25 11.49 12.00
N ILE A 136 7.72 10.41 12.61
CA ILE A 136 8.80 10.46 13.58
C ILE A 136 9.91 9.55 13.09
N ILE A 137 11.09 10.09 13.00
CA ILE A 137 12.27 9.35 12.59
C ILE A 137 13.32 9.54 13.67
N THR A 138 13.76 8.45 14.26
CA THR A 138 14.76 8.44 15.30
C THR A 138 16.03 7.78 14.78
N THR A 139 17.17 8.43 14.98
CA THR A 139 18.48 7.93 14.60
C THR A 139 19.37 7.89 15.83
N PRO A 140 19.95 6.73 16.19
CA PRO A 140 20.86 6.65 17.32
C PRO A 140 22.12 7.46 17.06
N LEU A 141 22.60 8.16 18.10
CA LEU A 141 23.83 8.94 18.09
C LEU A 141 24.98 8.16 18.77
N PRO A 142 26.24 8.42 18.41
CA PRO A 142 27.39 7.75 18.99
C PRO A 142 27.56 7.95 20.50
N ASP A 143 26.98 9.00 21.06
CA ASP A 143 26.99 9.35 22.48
C ASP A 143 25.92 8.65 23.31
N GLY A 144 25.13 7.73 22.68
CA GLY A 144 24.04 6.98 23.31
C GLY A 144 22.71 7.72 23.32
N GLY A 145 22.64 8.94 22.79
CA GLY A 145 21.42 9.69 22.54
C GLY A 145 20.76 9.34 21.23
N PHE A 146 19.71 10.07 20.89
CA PHE A 146 18.96 9.93 19.64
C PHE A 146 18.70 11.31 19.02
N ASP A 147 18.81 11.38 17.70
CA ASP A 147 18.31 12.50 16.91
C ASP A 147 16.91 12.16 16.43
N ALA A 148 15.90 12.87 16.90
CA ALA A 148 14.51 12.67 16.57
C ALA A 148 14.02 13.78 15.63
N THR A 149 13.53 13.40 14.46
CA THR A 149 12.89 14.28 13.49
C THR A 149 11.39 14.04 13.50
N PHE A 150 10.65 15.09 13.83
CA PHE A 150 9.20 15.13 13.72
C PHE A 150 8.83 15.89 12.46
N ALA A 151 8.01 15.33 11.61
CA ALA A 151 7.57 15.98 10.38
C ALA A 151 6.06 15.85 10.18
N LEU A 152 5.42 16.92 9.73
CA LEU A 152 4.10 16.86 9.11
C LEU A 152 4.28 16.77 7.60
N VAL A 153 3.60 15.79 6.99
CA VAL A 153 3.72 15.48 5.56
C VAL A 153 2.39 15.73 4.88
N GLU A 154 2.42 16.50 3.79
CA GLU A 154 1.27 16.73 2.91
C GLU A 154 1.71 16.53 1.46
N ASN A 155 0.91 15.79 0.69
CA ASN A 155 1.21 15.45 -0.71
C ASN A 155 2.61 14.86 -0.95
N GLY A 156 3.15 14.15 0.05
CA GLY A 156 4.46 13.51 -0.02
C GLY A 156 5.63 14.36 0.47
N ASP A 157 5.43 15.65 0.69
CA ASP A 157 6.46 16.59 1.15
C ASP A 157 6.29 16.95 2.63
N ALA A 158 7.40 17.14 3.32
CA ALA A 158 7.35 17.67 4.69
C ALA A 158 7.05 19.17 4.65
N ILE A 159 5.87 19.55 5.12
CA ILE A 159 5.47 20.96 5.28
C ILE A 159 5.98 21.58 6.57
N PHE A 160 6.34 20.74 7.53
CA PHE A 160 6.88 21.15 8.82
C PHE A 160 7.83 20.07 9.34
N GLU A 161 9.00 20.47 9.84
CA GLU A 161 10.02 19.57 10.40
C GLU A 161 10.63 20.19 11.65
N ILE A 162 10.68 19.42 12.75
CA ILE A 162 11.43 19.74 13.96
C ILE A 162 12.43 18.62 14.23
N ARG A 163 13.68 19.00 14.52
CA ARG A 163 14.72 18.09 15.01
C ARG A 163 15.04 18.39 16.46
N ILE A 164 15.05 17.35 17.27
CA ILE A 164 15.42 17.43 18.68
C ILE A 164 16.39 16.30 19.04
N LYS A 165 17.30 16.57 19.94
CA LYS A 165 18.16 15.54 20.53
C LYS A 165 17.50 15.00 21.80
N LEU A 166 17.34 13.68 21.84
CA LEU A 166 16.80 12.96 22.98
C LEU A 166 17.93 12.23 23.70
N PRO A 167 17.98 12.29 25.04
CA PRO A 167 19.12 11.80 25.80
C PRO A 167 19.22 10.27 25.85
N ASN A 168 18.11 9.55 25.67
CA ASN A 168 18.07 8.09 25.73
C ASN A 168 16.82 7.51 25.07
N ALA A 169 16.76 6.17 24.98
CA ALA A 169 15.67 5.42 24.35
C ALA A 169 14.30 5.57 25.05
N GLU A 170 14.27 5.91 26.33
CA GLU A 170 13.02 6.09 27.09
C GLU A 170 12.29 7.35 26.61
N TYR A 171 13.02 8.47 26.48
CA TYR A 171 12.45 9.70 25.92
C TYR A 171 12.05 9.54 24.46
N THR A 172 12.77 8.71 23.71
CA THR A 172 12.44 8.39 22.32
C THR A 172 11.07 7.68 22.23
N ARG A 173 10.87 6.63 23.03
CA ARG A 173 9.60 5.90 23.07
C ARG A 173 8.43 6.79 23.53
N LEU A 174 8.68 7.68 24.49
CA LEU A 174 7.68 8.62 24.98
C LEU A 174 7.27 9.61 23.87
N ALA A 175 8.27 10.13 23.15
CA ALA A 175 8.05 11.06 22.05
C ALA A 175 7.29 10.41 20.89
N GLU A 176 7.65 9.19 20.50
CA GLU A 176 6.96 8.40 19.47
C GLU A 176 5.49 8.15 19.86
N LYS A 177 5.25 7.76 21.11
CA LYS A 177 3.90 7.52 21.61
C LYS A 177 3.05 8.80 21.65
N GLN A 178 3.62 9.92 22.02
CA GLN A 178 2.89 11.21 22.12
C GLN A 178 2.54 11.77 20.73
N ALA A 179 3.43 11.65 19.77
CA ALA A 179 3.18 12.17 18.43
C ALA A 179 2.13 11.37 17.63
N LEU A 180 1.91 10.09 17.98
CA LEU A 180 0.81 9.29 17.43
C LEU A 180 -0.55 9.61 18.07
N LEU A 181 -0.57 10.31 19.19
CA LEU A 181 -1.78 10.68 19.92
C LEU A 181 -2.28 12.10 19.62
N SER A 182 -1.51 12.88 18.85
CA SER A 182 -1.82 14.25 18.45
C SER A 182 -2.46 14.33 17.08
#